data_6b260231377edc33cc83e9a0e05299f4
#
_entry.id   6b260231377edc33cc83e9a0e05299f4
#
_cell.length_a   1.000
_cell.length_b   1.000
_cell.length_c   1.000
_cell.angle_alpha   90.00
_cell.angle_beta   90.00
_cell.angle_gamma   90.00
#
_symmetry.space_group_name_H-M   'P 1'
#
loop_
_entity.id
_entity.type
_entity.pdbx_description
1 polymer ?
#
loop_
_entity_poly.entity_id
_entity_poly.type
_entity_poly.pdbx_seq_one_letter_code
_entity_poly.pdbx_strand_id
1 'polypeptide(L)'
;MKRGFFLFIAALLCLSCSGDRYIAVGGYAQGGTYTVKLNLKGVKVPPAVIQTSIDSILLAIDNTLSGYNRNSVLSRYNAGEDVTLTPMFRDLLELSGSLKEETGGAFDVGAAPLFDVWGFGFTRDSLPDPELITEAMSLNGSKLNFNAIAQGYSCDLVADYLRGIGVKDMLVDIGEIFCQGRNPSGRNWTIGIDSPVDGNETPGEALQGIHRCSTEPQGIVTSGNYRKFYLKDGHKYAHTIDPRTGYPVEHNLLSATVKAPTAALADAYATYCMVIGLEGSEEFILSRPDLEGFLVYDGGDGMQSWASPGFEVTSR
;
A
#
# COMPACT_ATOMS: atom_id res chain seq x y z
N MET A 1 73.53 17.94 -32.71
CA MET A 1 72.48 18.60 -31.95
C MET A 1 71.15 17.89 -32.26
N LYS A 2 70.70 16.99 -31.36
CA LYS A 2 69.42 16.28 -31.51
C LYS A 2 68.44 16.93 -30.58
N ARG A 3 67.41 17.61 -31.13
CA ARG A 3 66.30 18.18 -30.38
C ARG A 3 65.29 17.04 -30.06
N GLY A 4 65.17 16.70 -28.78
CA GLY A 4 64.12 15.78 -28.29
C GLY A 4 62.78 16.54 -28.22
N PHE A 5 61.78 15.95 -28.86
CA PHE A 5 60.39 16.41 -28.84
C PHE A 5 59.69 15.70 -27.66
N PHE A 6 59.44 16.44 -26.59
CA PHE A 6 58.63 15.93 -25.48
C PHE A 6 57.14 16.09 -25.79
N LEU A 7 56.47 14.99 -26.08
CA LEU A 7 55.02 14.93 -26.17
C LEU A 7 54.45 14.94 -24.77
N PHE A 8 53.81 16.04 -24.38
CA PHE A 8 52.97 16.14 -23.18
C PHE A 8 51.61 15.50 -23.51
N ILE A 9 51.37 14.25 -23.05
CA ILE A 9 50.04 13.64 -23.07
C ILE A 9 49.27 14.24 -21.88
N ALA A 10 48.42 15.21 -22.14
CA ALA A 10 47.44 15.67 -21.17
C ALA A 10 46.34 14.60 -21.04
N ALA A 11 46.41 13.82 -19.98
CA ALA A 11 45.33 12.94 -19.59
C ALA A 11 44.13 13.80 -19.15
N LEU A 12 43.13 13.98 -20.06
CA LEU A 12 41.83 14.49 -19.68
C LEU A 12 41.20 13.45 -18.77
N LEU A 13 41.29 13.68 -17.46
CA LEU A 13 40.39 13.06 -16.48
C LEU A 13 39.00 13.64 -16.74
N CYS A 14 38.19 12.91 -17.48
CA CYS A 14 36.75 13.10 -17.50
C CYS A 14 36.21 12.78 -16.09
N LEU A 15 36.20 13.79 -15.21
CA LEU A 15 35.36 13.78 -14.02
C LEU A 15 33.92 13.75 -14.54
N SER A 16 33.37 12.54 -14.66
CA SER A 16 31.92 12.36 -14.79
C SER A 16 31.31 12.95 -13.54
N CYS A 17 30.84 14.19 -13.61
CA CYS A 17 29.94 14.75 -12.61
C CYS A 17 28.65 13.93 -12.65
N SER A 18 28.58 12.89 -11.82
CA SER A 18 27.36 12.12 -11.59
C SER A 18 26.44 12.97 -10.70
N GLY A 19 25.87 14.05 -11.27
CA GLY A 19 24.83 14.83 -10.62
C GLY A 19 23.55 14.02 -10.44
N ASP A 20 22.69 14.48 -9.58
CA ASP A 20 21.36 13.85 -9.40
C ASP A 20 20.61 13.89 -10.73
N ARG A 21 20.02 12.75 -11.09
CA ARG A 21 19.26 12.55 -12.32
C ARG A 21 17.95 11.86 -12.02
N TYR A 22 16.93 12.64 -11.69
CA TYR A 22 15.59 12.14 -11.45
C TYR A 22 14.83 11.90 -12.74
N ILE A 23 14.11 10.78 -12.76
CA ILE A 23 13.11 10.45 -13.78
C ILE A 23 11.81 10.03 -13.09
N ALA A 24 10.73 10.06 -13.84
CA ALA A 24 9.48 9.41 -13.50
C ALA A 24 9.14 8.39 -14.58
N VAL A 25 8.74 7.20 -14.15
CA VAL A 25 8.15 6.15 -14.98
C VAL A 25 6.75 5.88 -14.48
N GLY A 26 5.84 5.44 -15.33
CA GLY A 26 4.46 5.21 -14.92
C GLY A 26 3.67 4.44 -15.97
N GLY A 27 2.51 3.96 -15.55
CA GLY A 27 1.63 3.16 -16.38
C GLY A 27 0.29 2.89 -15.70
N TYR A 28 -0.36 1.80 -16.09
CA TYR A 28 -1.61 1.34 -15.53
C TYR A 28 -1.45 -0.08 -15.01
N ALA A 29 -1.77 -0.32 -13.74
CA ALA A 29 -1.73 -1.62 -13.08
C ALA A 29 -2.71 -1.66 -11.91
N GLN A 30 -3.16 -2.85 -11.53
CA GLN A 30 -4.00 -3.10 -10.34
C GLN A 30 -5.26 -2.21 -10.27
N GLY A 31 -5.85 -1.91 -11.43
CA GLY A 31 -7.07 -1.09 -11.52
C GLY A 31 -6.86 0.42 -11.48
N GLY A 32 -5.61 0.91 -11.42
CA GLY A 32 -5.27 2.33 -11.36
C GLY A 32 -4.01 2.69 -12.13
N THR A 33 -3.65 3.97 -12.09
CA THR A 33 -2.35 4.44 -12.58
C THR A 33 -1.28 4.24 -11.50
N TYR A 34 -0.06 3.96 -11.93
CA TYR A 34 1.08 3.98 -11.03
C TYR A 34 2.12 5.01 -11.48
N THR A 35 2.90 5.50 -10.54
CA THR A 35 4.02 6.43 -10.79
C THR A 35 5.20 6.07 -9.90
N VAL A 36 6.37 5.93 -10.52
CA VAL A 36 7.63 5.71 -9.79
C VAL A 36 8.59 6.84 -10.12
N LYS A 37 8.96 7.63 -9.11
CA LYS A 37 9.99 8.69 -9.20
C LYS A 37 11.27 8.16 -8.60
N LEU A 38 12.40 8.26 -9.34
CA LEU A 38 13.66 7.69 -8.89
C LEU A 38 14.87 8.49 -9.36
N ASN A 39 15.96 8.46 -8.57
CA ASN A 39 17.23 9.07 -8.90
C ASN A 39 18.16 8.04 -9.55
N LEU A 40 18.54 8.29 -10.79
CA LEU A 40 19.46 7.42 -11.54
C LEU A 40 20.94 7.70 -11.27
N LYS A 41 21.30 8.45 -10.23
CA LYS A 41 22.70 8.69 -9.86
C LYS A 41 23.43 7.38 -9.58
N GLY A 42 24.43 7.07 -10.38
CA GLY A 42 25.22 5.83 -10.28
C GLY A 42 24.53 4.58 -10.86
N VAL A 43 23.28 4.66 -11.28
CA VAL A 43 22.55 3.56 -11.91
C VAL A 43 22.93 3.43 -13.39
N LYS A 44 23.28 2.21 -13.79
CA LYS A 44 23.71 1.90 -15.17
C LYS A 44 22.59 1.34 -16.05
N VAL A 45 21.46 0.95 -15.44
CA VAL A 45 20.31 0.38 -16.16
C VAL A 45 19.58 1.49 -16.92
N PRO A 46 19.29 1.33 -18.22
CA PRO A 46 18.55 2.31 -19.00
C PRO A 46 17.10 2.51 -18.49
N PRO A 47 16.53 3.73 -18.56
CA PRO A 47 15.15 4.00 -18.13
C PRO A 47 14.09 3.09 -18.76
N ALA A 48 14.22 2.77 -20.05
CA ALA A 48 13.29 1.88 -20.73
C ALA A 48 13.32 0.44 -20.17
N VAL A 49 14.49 -0.05 -19.75
CA VAL A 49 14.63 -1.36 -19.11
C VAL A 49 13.99 -1.31 -17.71
N ILE A 50 14.19 -0.22 -16.97
CA ILE A 50 13.54 -0.03 -15.65
C ILE A 50 12.03 -0.06 -15.79
N GLN A 51 11.46 0.69 -16.74
CA GLN A 51 10.03 0.70 -17.03
C GLN A 51 9.52 -0.73 -17.32
N THR A 52 10.13 -1.42 -18.27
CA THR A 52 9.74 -2.79 -18.66
C THR A 52 9.83 -3.77 -17.48
N SER A 53 10.85 -3.61 -16.62
CA SER A 53 10.99 -4.47 -15.43
C SER A 53 9.89 -4.22 -14.40
N ILE A 54 9.54 -2.95 -14.15
CA ILE A 54 8.42 -2.59 -13.26
C ILE A 54 7.11 -3.15 -13.82
N ASP A 55 6.82 -2.94 -15.11
CA ASP A 55 5.63 -3.49 -15.75
C ASP A 55 5.55 -5.01 -15.63
N SER A 56 6.70 -5.69 -15.78
CA SER A 56 6.79 -7.15 -15.63
C SER A 56 6.53 -7.61 -14.20
N ILE A 57 7.03 -6.88 -13.19
CA ILE A 57 6.76 -7.17 -11.78
C ILE A 57 5.26 -7.03 -11.50
N LEU A 58 4.65 -5.92 -11.92
CA LEU A 58 3.23 -5.65 -11.69
C LEU A 58 2.33 -6.66 -12.42
N LEU A 59 2.70 -7.08 -13.62
CA LEU A 59 2.01 -8.15 -14.34
C LEU A 59 2.14 -9.50 -13.62
N ALA A 60 3.31 -9.83 -13.07
CA ALA A 60 3.51 -11.05 -12.28
C ALA A 60 2.63 -11.07 -11.02
N ILE A 61 2.50 -9.91 -10.36
CA ILE A 61 1.60 -9.74 -9.20
C ILE A 61 0.14 -9.95 -9.62
N ASP A 62 -0.32 -9.33 -10.71
CA ASP A 62 -1.68 -9.51 -11.23
C ASP A 62 -1.96 -10.99 -11.53
N ASN A 63 -1.05 -11.68 -12.22
CA ASN A 63 -1.19 -13.09 -12.56
C ASN A 63 -1.10 -14.03 -11.34
N THR A 64 -0.62 -13.54 -10.20
CA THR A 64 -0.45 -14.36 -8.99
C THR A 64 -1.50 -14.05 -7.92
N LEU A 65 -1.71 -12.77 -7.60
CA LEU A 65 -2.41 -12.33 -6.38
C LEU A 65 -3.75 -11.63 -6.65
N SER A 66 -4.10 -11.34 -7.90
CA SER A 66 -5.32 -10.60 -8.23
C SER A 66 -6.57 -11.49 -8.13
N GLY A 67 -7.52 -11.12 -7.28
CA GLY A 67 -8.86 -11.72 -7.28
C GLY A 67 -9.73 -11.29 -8.46
N TYR A 68 -9.33 -10.23 -9.21
CA TYR A 68 -10.03 -9.71 -10.39
C TYR A 68 -9.60 -10.41 -11.67
N ASN A 69 -8.38 -10.93 -11.73
CA ASN A 69 -7.87 -11.72 -12.83
C ASN A 69 -8.30 -13.19 -12.65
N ARG A 70 -9.29 -13.64 -13.40
CA ARG A 70 -9.83 -15.01 -13.31
C ARG A 70 -8.78 -16.11 -13.56
N ASN A 71 -7.69 -15.78 -14.26
CA ASN A 71 -6.60 -16.70 -14.57
C ASN A 71 -5.44 -16.65 -13.57
N SER A 72 -5.53 -15.79 -12.55
CA SER A 72 -4.50 -15.70 -11.51
C SER A 72 -4.40 -16.98 -10.69
N VAL A 73 -3.25 -17.17 -10.06
CA VAL A 73 -3.06 -18.28 -9.12
C VAL A 73 -4.08 -18.20 -7.97
N LEU A 74 -4.33 -16.99 -7.44
CA LEU A 74 -5.32 -16.76 -6.37
C LEU A 74 -6.73 -17.15 -6.80
N SER A 75 -7.20 -16.69 -7.97
CA SER A 75 -8.54 -16.98 -8.44
C SER A 75 -8.76 -18.47 -8.68
N ARG A 76 -7.78 -19.15 -9.24
CA ARG A 76 -7.81 -20.60 -9.46
C ARG A 76 -7.73 -21.38 -8.15
N TYR A 77 -6.90 -20.96 -7.20
CA TYR A 77 -6.87 -21.51 -5.84
C TYR A 77 -8.26 -21.40 -5.18
N ASN A 78 -8.87 -20.21 -5.22
CA ASN A 78 -10.20 -19.96 -4.67
C ASN A 78 -11.31 -20.75 -5.39
N ALA A 79 -11.09 -21.14 -6.64
CA ALA A 79 -11.98 -22.04 -7.39
C ALA A 79 -11.80 -23.53 -7.04
N GLY A 80 -10.86 -23.87 -6.15
CA GLY A 80 -10.54 -25.24 -5.74
C GLY A 80 -9.70 -26.01 -6.76
N GLU A 81 -9.05 -25.33 -7.70
CA GLU A 81 -8.14 -25.97 -8.65
C GLU A 81 -6.82 -26.37 -7.97
N ASP A 82 -6.22 -27.46 -8.46
CA ASP A 82 -4.86 -27.83 -8.07
C ASP A 82 -3.86 -26.86 -8.73
N VAL A 83 -3.33 -25.92 -7.96
CA VAL A 83 -2.40 -24.90 -8.44
C VAL A 83 -1.07 -24.98 -7.71
N THR A 84 0.02 -24.77 -8.46
CA THR A 84 1.34 -24.60 -7.86
C THR A 84 1.48 -23.19 -7.33
N LEU A 85 1.60 -23.05 -6.00
CA LEU A 85 1.82 -21.75 -5.38
C LEU A 85 3.20 -21.20 -5.73
N THR A 86 3.25 -19.99 -6.26
CA THR A 86 4.51 -19.30 -6.58
C THR A 86 5.23 -18.87 -5.28
N PRO A 87 6.55 -18.57 -5.31
CA PRO A 87 7.23 -17.99 -4.15
C PRO A 87 6.50 -16.75 -3.63
N MET A 88 6.16 -15.81 -4.51
CA MET A 88 5.42 -14.59 -4.18
C MET A 88 4.09 -14.88 -3.44
N PHE A 89 3.34 -15.89 -3.87
CA PHE A 89 2.09 -16.27 -3.20
C PHE A 89 2.35 -16.80 -1.79
N ARG A 90 3.38 -17.65 -1.64
CA ARG A 90 3.73 -18.22 -0.32
C ARG A 90 4.24 -17.15 0.64
N ASP A 91 5.12 -16.25 0.17
CA ASP A 91 5.68 -15.17 0.99
C ASP A 91 4.57 -14.27 1.53
N LEU A 92 3.59 -13.89 0.68
CA LEU A 92 2.48 -13.05 1.11
C LEU A 92 1.50 -13.79 2.01
N LEU A 93 1.27 -15.09 1.78
CA LEU A 93 0.43 -15.93 2.64
C LEU A 93 1.05 -16.09 4.03
N GLU A 94 2.37 -16.32 4.12
CA GLU A 94 3.10 -16.42 5.38
C GLU A 94 3.06 -15.10 6.16
N LEU A 95 3.34 -13.98 5.49
CA LEU A 95 3.22 -12.65 6.10
C LEU A 95 1.79 -12.41 6.62
N SER A 96 0.78 -12.73 5.81
CA SER A 96 -0.63 -12.57 6.21
C SER A 96 -1.01 -13.46 7.40
N GLY A 97 -0.45 -14.67 7.47
CA GLY A 97 -0.62 -15.57 8.61
C GLY A 97 -0.06 -14.99 9.91
N SER A 98 1.15 -14.45 9.86
CA SER A 98 1.79 -13.79 11.02
C SER A 98 0.98 -12.56 11.46
N LEU A 99 0.49 -11.75 10.52
CA LEU A 99 -0.37 -10.60 10.81
C LEU A 99 -1.72 -11.01 11.42
N LYS A 100 -2.32 -12.10 10.95
CA LYS A 100 -3.54 -12.67 11.56
C LYS A 100 -3.32 -13.04 13.02
N GLU A 101 -2.22 -13.72 13.33
CA GLU A 101 -1.88 -14.08 14.71
C GLU A 101 -1.63 -12.85 15.57
N GLU A 102 -0.85 -11.89 15.09
CA GLU A 102 -0.52 -10.64 15.78
C GLU A 102 -1.76 -9.79 16.09
N THR A 103 -2.72 -9.73 15.16
CA THR A 103 -3.94 -8.91 15.29
C THR A 103 -5.11 -9.66 15.94
N GLY A 104 -4.89 -10.87 16.43
CA GLY A 104 -5.97 -11.70 17.01
C GLY A 104 -7.11 -11.98 16.03
N GLY A 105 -6.79 -12.07 14.73
CA GLY A 105 -7.74 -12.35 13.65
C GLY A 105 -8.51 -11.14 13.13
N ALA A 106 -8.24 -9.94 13.61
CA ALA A 106 -8.88 -8.72 13.06
C ALA A 106 -8.38 -8.36 11.66
N PHE A 107 -7.14 -8.72 11.33
CA PHE A 107 -6.64 -8.80 9.96
C PHE A 107 -6.61 -10.26 9.53
N ASP A 108 -7.39 -10.62 8.50
CA ASP A 108 -7.48 -12.01 8.03
C ASP A 108 -7.76 -12.08 6.52
N VAL A 109 -6.77 -12.48 5.73
CA VAL A 109 -6.94 -12.71 4.28
C VAL A 109 -7.85 -13.90 3.98
N GLY A 110 -8.07 -14.81 4.94
CA GLY A 110 -8.99 -15.93 4.83
C GLY A 110 -10.47 -15.56 4.95
N ALA A 111 -10.77 -14.31 5.30
CA ALA A 111 -12.14 -13.80 5.44
C ALA A 111 -12.84 -13.54 4.09
N ALA A 112 -12.27 -13.96 2.96
CA ALA A 112 -12.85 -13.79 1.63
C ALA A 112 -14.33 -14.24 1.52
N PRO A 113 -14.80 -15.35 2.12
CA PRO A 113 -16.21 -15.72 2.10
C PRO A 113 -17.14 -14.66 2.71
N LEU A 114 -16.69 -13.91 3.73
CA LEU A 114 -17.46 -12.82 4.33
C LEU A 114 -17.61 -11.65 3.36
N PHE A 115 -16.52 -11.26 2.67
CA PHE A 115 -16.58 -10.21 1.66
C PHE A 115 -17.50 -10.58 0.49
N ASP A 116 -17.54 -11.86 0.09
CA ASP A 116 -18.44 -12.36 -0.95
C ASP A 116 -19.92 -12.25 -0.51
N VAL A 117 -20.23 -12.61 0.73
CA VAL A 117 -21.60 -12.57 1.28
C VAL A 117 -22.10 -11.14 1.45
N TRP A 118 -21.25 -10.23 1.90
CA TRP A 118 -21.58 -8.80 2.01
C TRP A 118 -21.62 -8.07 0.67
N GLY A 119 -21.22 -8.72 -0.45
CA GLY A 119 -21.22 -8.15 -1.80
C GLY A 119 -20.07 -7.18 -2.08
N PHE A 120 -19.18 -6.93 -1.13
CA PHE A 120 -17.96 -6.13 -1.33
C PHE A 120 -16.93 -6.87 -2.20
N GLY A 121 -17.12 -8.18 -2.37
CA GLY A 121 -16.34 -9.00 -3.26
C GLY A 121 -16.71 -8.83 -4.73
N PHE A 122 -18.01 -8.87 -5.17
CA PHE A 122 -18.39 -8.74 -6.62
C PHE A 122 -19.89 -9.02 -6.94
N THR A 123 -20.76 -9.39 -6.01
CA THR A 123 -21.93 -10.17 -6.41
C THR A 123 -23.31 -9.77 -5.88
N ARG A 124 -23.49 -8.81 -4.95
CA ARG A 124 -24.84 -8.54 -4.38
C ARG A 124 -25.09 -7.07 -4.03
N ASP A 125 -26.35 -6.63 -4.28
CA ASP A 125 -26.88 -5.31 -3.94
C ASP A 125 -27.78 -5.34 -2.66
N SER A 126 -27.72 -6.40 -1.84
CA SER A 126 -28.56 -6.56 -0.65
C SER A 126 -27.77 -7.03 0.56
N LEU A 127 -28.16 -6.55 1.73
CA LEU A 127 -27.59 -7.03 3.00
C LEU A 127 -27.84 -8.54 3.14
N PRO A 128 -26.84 -9.31 3.59
CA PRO A 128 -26.99 -10.76 3.80
C PRO A 128 -27.85 -11.07 5.03
N ASP A 129 -28.54 -12.20 4.97
CA ASP A 129 -29.19 -12.76 6.16
C ASP A 129 -28.14 -13.24 7.17
N PRO A 130 -28.43 -13.18 8.49
CA PRO A 130 -27.48 -13.62 9.54
C PRO A 130 -27.01 -15.07 9.39
N GLU A 131 -27.87 -15.94 8.83
CA GLU A 131 -27.52 -17.35 8.58
C GLU A 131 -26.40 -17.47 7.53
N LEU A 132 -26.44 -16.65 6.46
CA LEU A 132 -25.38 -16.62 5.45
C LEU A 132 -24.06 -16.08 6.00
N ILE A 133 -24.11 -15.13 6.93
CA ILE A 133 -22.91 -14.61 7.61
C ILE A 133 -22.29 -15.73 8.46
N THR A 134 -23.11 -16.46 9.21
CA THR A 134 -22.66 -17.57 10.04
C THR A 134 -22.04 -18.69 9.18
N GLU A 135 -22.64 -19.00 8.04
CA GLU A 135 -22.09 -19.95 7.08
C GLU A 135 -20.74 -19.47 6.53
N ALA A 136 -20.65 -18.19 6.09
CA ALA A 136 -19.40 -17.60 5.59
C ALA A 136 -18.29 -17.63 6.63
N MET A 137 -18.60 -17.37 7.91
CA MET A 137 -17.63 -17.49 9.00
C MET A 137 -17.11 -18.92 9.15
N SER A 138 -17.96 -19.92 8.99
CA SER A 138 -17.55 -21.33 9.04
C SER A 138 -16.63 -21.75 7.89
N LEU A 139 -16.68 -21.01 6.78
CA LEU A 139 -15.85 -21.19 5.59
C LEU A 139 -14.56 -20.34 5.60
N ASN A 140 -14.26 -19.65 6.71
CA ASN A 140 -13.05 -18.84 6.83
C ASN A 140 -11.81 -19.68 6.52
N GLY A 141 -10.92 -19.15 5.68
CA GLY A 141 -9.72 -19.83 5.17
C GLY A 141 -9.97 -20.73 3.95
N SER A 142 -11.22 -21.01 3.55
CA SER A 142 -11.50 -21.76 2.33
C SER A 142 -11.18 -21.00 1.05
N LYS A 143 -11.21 -19.67 1.12
CA LYS A 143 -10.80 -18.73 0.07
C LYS A 143 -9.95 -17.61 0.65
N LEU A 144 -9.12 -17.01 -0.16
CA LEU A 144 -8.21 -15.92 0.22
C LEU A 144 -8.55 -14.62 -0.54
N ASN A 145 -8.31 -13.49 0.13
CA ASN A 145 -8.39 -12.15 -0.48
C ASN A 145 -7.23 -11.30 0.05
N PHE A 146 -6.33 -10.91 -0.84
CA PHE A 146 -5.15 -10.11 -0.50
C PHE A 146 -5.35 -8.60 -0.69
N ASN A 147 -6.56 -8.10 -0.93
CA ASN A 147 -6.79 -6.67 -1.22
C ASN A 147 -6.30 -5.71 -0.13
N ALA A 148 -6.19 -6.19 1.12
CA ALA A 148 -5.75 -5.40 2.27
C ALA A 148 -4.21 -5.39 2.49
N ILE A 149 -3.42 -5.90 1.53
CA ILE A 149 -1.97 -6.01 1.66
C ILE A 149 -1.24 -6.04 0.30
N ALA A 150 -1.93 -6.41 -0.78
CA ALA A 150 -1.28 -6.67 -2.06
C ALA A 150 -0.76 -5.41 -2.75
N GLN A 151 -1.40 -4.25 -2.57
CA GLN A 151 -0.92 -3.00 -3.16
C GLN A 151 0.34 -2.52 -2.44
N GLY A 152 0.36 -2.55 -1.10
CA GLY A 152 1.57 -2.29 -0.33
C GLY A 152 2.71 -3.25 -0.69
N TYR A 153 2.43 -4.54 -0.78
CA TYR A 153 3.41 -5.54 -1.21
C TYR A 153 3.96 -5.29 -2.61
N SER A 154 3.13 -4.78 -3.52
CA SER A 154 3.55 -4.39 -4.87
C SER A 154 4.55 -3.24 -4.85
N CYS A 155 4.34 -2.26 -3.98
CA CYS A 155 5.28 -1.16 -3.78
C CYS A 155 6.63 -1.67 -3.28
N ASP A 156 6.63 -2.60 -2.34
CA ASP A 156 7.84 -3.19 -1.78
C ASP A 156 8.63 -3.98 -2.84
N LEU A 157 7.97 -4.80 -3.65
CA LEU A 157 8.64 -5.56 -4.73
C LEU A 157 9.28 -4.65 -5.77
N VAL A 158 8.61 -3.56 -6.15
CA VAL A 158 9.19 -2.56 -7.07
C VAL A 158 10.36 -1.84 -6.41
N ALA A 159 10.24 -1.47 -5.13
CA ALA A 159 11.31 -0.83 -4.38
C ALA A 159 12.54 -1.75 -4.23
N ASP A 160 12.33 -3.04 -3.99
CA ASP A 160 13.39 -4.04 -3.91
C ASP A 160 14.15 -4.19 -5.23
N TYR A 161 13.43 -4.26 -6.35
CA TYR A 161 14.04 -4.25 -7.67
C TYR A 161 14.90 -2.99 -7.86
N LEU A 162 14.37 -1.80 -7.54
CA LEU A 162 15.09 -0.55 -7.70
C LEU A 162 16.33 -0.47 -6.81
N ARG A 163 16.24 -0.94 -5.56
CA ARG A 163 17.40 -1.08 -4.65
C ARG A 163 18.45 -2.03 -5.24
N GLY A 164 18.00 -3.15 -5.80
CA GLY A 164 18.88 -4.14 -6.45
C GLY A 164 19.71 -3.59 -7.60
N ILE A 165 19.21 -2.60 -8.34
CA ILE A 165 19.94 -1.93 -9.41
C ILE A 165 20.69 -0.66 -8.94
N GLY A 166 20.67 -0.36 -7.65
CA GLY A 166 21.45 0.71 -7.02
C GLY A 166 20.74 2.05 -6.86
N VAL A 167 19.41 2.11 -7.05
CA VAL A 167 18.61 3.33 -6.74
C VAL A 167 18.58 3.55 -5.23
N LYS A 168 18.88 4.78 -4.79
CA LYS A 168 18.90 5.16 -3.38
C LYS A 168 17.74 6.08 -3.00
N ASP A 169 17.31 6.92 -3.92
CA ASP A 169 16.24 7.88 -3.72
C ASP A 169 15.08 7.52 -4.64
N MET A 170 13.94 7.20 -4.06
CA MET A 170 12.73 6.81 -4.82
C MET A 170 11.45 7.11 -4.06
N LEU A 171 10.38 7.26 -4.84
CA LEU A 171 9.00 7.21 -4.41
C LEU A 171 8.26 6.30 -5.38
N VAL A 172 7.68 5.23 -4.87
CA VAL A 172 6.84 4.26 -5.58
C VAL A 172 5.40 4.50 -5.14
N ASP A 173 4.53 4.79 -6.08
CA ASP A 173 3.10 5.02 -5.88
C ASP A 173 2.33 4.09 -6.83
N ILE A 174 1.65 3.12 -6.26
CA ILE A 174 0.83 2.11 -6.96
C ILE A 174 -0.58 2.08 -6.32
N GLY A 175 -1.08 3.25 -5.90
CA GLY A 175 -2.25 3.39 -5.05
C GLY A 175 -1.88 3.45 -3.57
N GLU A 176 -0.87 2.66 -3.18
CA GLU A 176 -0.17 2.79 -1.90
C GLU A 176 1.24 3.31 -2.13
N ILE A 177 1.92 3.77 -1.09
CA ILE A 177 3.19 4.49 -1.25
C ILE A 177 4.31 3.81 -0.48
N PHE A 178 5.44 3.61 -1.19
CA PHE A 178 6.74 3.38 -0.58
C PHE A 178 7.68 4.52 -0.95
N CYS A 179 8.46 5.03 0.01
CA CYS A 179 9.50 6.01 -0.30
C CYS A 179 10.77 5.81 0.53
N GLN A 180 11.89 6.27 -0.02
CA GLN A 180 13.18 6.40 0.68
C GLN A 180 14.03 7.50 0.05
N GLY A 181 15.00 8.00 0.82
CA GLY A 181 15.94 9.02 0.37
C GLY A 181 15.30 10.39 0.15
N ARG A 182 15.76 11.12 -0.84
CA ARG A 182 15.41 12.52 -1.07
C ARG A 182 14.63 12.71 -2.36
N ASN A 183 13.86 13.79 -2.43
CA ASN A 183 13.15 14.20 -3.64
C ASN A 183 14.08 15.00 -4.59
N PRO A 184 13.64 15.34 -5.82
CA PRO A 184 14.45 16.09 -6.78
C PRO A 184 14.98 17.46 -6.30
N SER A 185 14.38 18.02 -5.26
CA SER A 185 14.84 19.29 -4.64
C SER A 185 15.85 19.06 -3.51
N GLY A 186 16.33 17.83 -3.30
CA GLY A 186 17.24 17.46 -2.21
C GLY A 186 16.60 17.46 -0.82
N ARG A 187 15.26 17.59 -0.73
CA ARG A 187 14.48 17.57 0.51
C ARG A 187 13.85 16.20 0.72
N ASN A 188 13.29 15.97 1.88
CA ASN A 188 12.49 14.79 2.14
C ASN A 188 11.27 14.73 1.22
N TRP A 189 10.78 13.53 0.92
CA TRP A 189 9.51 13.34 0.23
C TRP A 189 8.36 13.89 1.06
N THR A 190 7.30 14.30 0.40
CA THR A 190 6.05 14.73 1.05
C THR A 190 4.89 14.01 0.40
N ILE A 191 3.98 13.50 1.23
CA ILE A 191 2.81 12.74 0.82
C ILE A 191 1.56 13.50 1.23
N GLY A 192 0.63 13.69 0.29
CA GLY A 192 -0.70 14.20 0.61
C GLY A 192 -1.54 13.11 1.25
N ILE A 193 -2.25 13.45 2.33
CA ILE A 193 -3.24 12.59 2.96
C ILE A 193 -4.61 13.09 2.53
N ASP A 194 -5.39 12.23 1.87
CA ASP A 194 -6.72 12.59 1.40
C ASP A 194 -7.69 12.81 2.56
N SER A 195 -8.57 13.79 2.39
CA SER A 195 -9.64 14.05 3.34
C SER A 195 -10.73 12.98 3.19
N PRO A 196 -11.16 12.32 4.29
CA PRO A 196 -12.16 11.26 4.24
C PRO A 196 -13.60 11.81 4.17
N VAL A 197 -13.85 12.67 3.19
CA VAL A 197 -15.19 13.21 2.90
C VAL A 197 -15.86 12.43 1.77
N ASP A 198 -17.17 12.26 1.87
CA ASP A 198 -17.97 11.58 0.83
C ASP A 198 -17.81 12.33 -0.50
N GLY A 199 -17.56 11.58 -1.57
CA GLY A 199 -17.34 12.14 -2.91
C GLY A 199 -15.88 12.51 -3.23
N ASN A 200 -14.93 12.38 -2.30
CA ASN A 200 -13.50 12.51 -2.58
C ASN A 200 -12.96 11.21 -3.19
N GLU A 201 -13.30 10.96 -4.46
CA GLU A 201 -12.92 9.74 -5.18
C GLU A 201 -11.58 9.87 -5.91
N THR A 202 -11.13 11.11 -6.18
CA THR A 202 -9.89 11.39 -6.89
C THR A 202 -8.76 11.64 -5.92
N PRO A 203 -7.71 10.81 -5.86
CA PRO A 203 -6.56 11.02 -4.99
C PRO A 203 -5.93 12.40 -5.18
N GLY A 204 -5.71 13.11 -4.07
CA GLY A 204 -5.08 14.43 -4.04
C GLY A 204 -6.01 15.62 -4.35
N GLU A 205 -7.30 15.40 -4.64
CA GLU A 205 -8.25 16.48 -4.92
C GLU A 205 -8.61 17.26 -3.64
N ALA A 206 -8.93 16.57 -2.56
CA ALA A 206 -9.16 17.16 -1.26
C ALA A 206 -8.22 16.55 -0.22
N LEU A 207 -7.29 17.36 0.31
CA LEU A 207 -6.30 16.90 1.26
C LEU A 207 -6.66 17.29 2.68
N GLN A 208 -6.53 16.35 3.61
CA GLN A 208 -6.56 16.57 5.06
C GLN A 208 -5.27 17.22 5.53
N GLY A 209 -4.14 16.86 4.93
CA GLY A 209 -2.85 17.38 5.27
C GLY A 209 -1.72 16.86 4.39
N ILE A 210 -0.51 17.31 4.70
CA ILE A 210 0.72 16.86 4.03
C ILE A 210 1.67 16.28 5.07
N HIS A 211 1.99 15.00 4.93
CA HIS A 211 3.01 14.34 5.74
C HIS A 211 4.40 14.53 5.14
N ARG A 212 5.39 14.81 5.99
CA ARG A 212 6.81 14.85 5.62
C ARG A 212 7.49 13.55 6.01
N CYS A 213 7.91 12.78 5.01
CA CYS A 213 8.61 11.52 5.20
C CYS A 213 10.00 11.70 5.81
N SER A 214 10.54 10.65 6.41
CA SER A 214 11.97 10.53 6.70
C SER A 214 12.76 10.18 5.44
N THR A 215 14.09 10.06 5.54
CA THR A 215 14.94 9.53 4.45
C THR A 215 15.09 8.02 4.49
N GLU A 216 14.69 7.40 5.60
CA GLU A 216 14.72 5.94 5.76
C GLU A 216 13.64 5.27 4.92
N PRO A 217 13.83 4.00 4.53
CA PRO A 217 12.80 3.23 3.84
C PRO A 217 11.51 3.17 4.66
N GLN A 218 10.37 3.47 4.03
CA GLN A 218 9.08 3.47 4.70
C GLN A 218 7.92 3.29 3.72
N GLY A 219 6.91 2.51 4.14
CA GLY A 219 5.59 2.48 3.55
C GLY A 219 4.66 3.48 4.22
N ILE A 220 3.78 4.11 3.46
CA ILE A 220 2.75 5.03 3.97
C ILE A 220 1.46 4.71 3.23
N VAL A 221 0.47 4.23 3.97
CA VAL A 221 -0.79 3.74 3.42
C VAL A 221 -1.96 4.33 4.18
N THR A 222 -3.03 4.64 3.46
CA THR A 222 -4.27 5.16 4.03
C THR A 222 -5.45 4.27 3.68
N SER A 223 -6.05 3.63 4.68
CA SER A 223 -7.34 2.96 4.59
C SER A 223 -8.47 3.87 5.09
N GLY A 224 -9.67 3.74 4.51
CA GLY A 224 -10.80 4.57 4.95
C GLY A 224 -12.15 4.07 4.47
N ASN A 225 -13.21 4.39 5.20
CA ASN A 225 -14.59 3.93 4.99
C ASN A 225 -15.46 4.90 4.16
N TYR A 226 -14.86 5.93 3.53
CA TYR A 226 -15.60 6.99 2.83
C TYR A 226 -15.82 6.72 1.33
N ARG A 227 -14.98 5.85 0.71
CA ARG A 227 -15.06 5.57 -0.73
C ARG A 227 -16.04 4.45 -1.10
N LYS A 228 -16.22 3.45 -0.23
CA LYS A 228 -17.10 2.30 -0.49
C LYS A 228 -17.96 2.01 0.74
N PHE A 229 -19.28 2.13 0.58
CA PHE A 229 -20.25 1.84 1.64
C PHE A 229 -21.61 1.52 1.01
N TYR A 230 -22.49 0.86 1.75
CA TYR A 230 -23.90 0.73 1.43
C TYR A 230 -24.72 1.67 2.31
N LEU A 231 -25.72 2.33 1.68
CA LEU A 231 -26.77 3.05 2.39
C LEU A 231 -28.04 2.24 2.32
N LYS A 232 -28.57 1.80 3.48
CA LYS A 232 -29.85 1.12 3.56
C LYS A 232 -30.61 1.61 4.78
N ASP A 233 -31.85 2.03 4.58
CA ASP A 233 -32.75 2.52 5.66
C ASP A 233 -32.14 3.67 6.49
N GLY A 234 -31.29 4.51 5.87
CA GLY A 234 -30.58 5.61 6.51
C GLY A 234 -29.32 5.18 7.29
N HIS A 235 -28.99 3.90 7.32
CA HIS A 235 -27.77 3.37 7.95
C HIS A 235 -26.66 3.16 6.92
N LYS A 236 -25.42 3.59 7.27
CA LYS A 236 -24.22 3.45 6.45
C LYS A 236 -23.46 2.21 6.89
N TYR A 237 -23.36 1.22 5.99
CA TYR A 237 -22.56 0.01 6.19
C TYR A 237 -21.21 0.18 5.53
N ALA A 238 -20.16 0.24 6.32
CA ALA A 238 -18.79 0.32 5.83
C ALA A 238 -18.39 -0.98 5.10
N HIS A 239 -17.49 -0.86 4.11
CA HIS A 239 -16.93 -2.04 3.45
C HIS A 239 -15.89 -2.78 4.31
N THR A 240 -15.46 -2.19 5.41
CA THR A 240 -14.58 -2.84 6.39
C THR A 240 -15.41 -3.78 7.26
N ILE A 241 -15.13 -5.07 7.16
CA ILE A 241 -15.75 -6.13 7.93
C ILE A 241 -14.76 -6.56 9.01
N ASP A 242 -15.24 -6.75 10.24
CA ASP A 242 -14.46 -7.42 11.28
C ASP A 242 -14.57 -8.94 11.07
N PRO A 243 -13.46 -9.63 10.72
CA PRO A 243 -13.48 -11.07 10.47
C PRO A 243 -13.88 -11.91 11.70
N ARG A 244 -13.73 -11.35 12.90
CA ARG A 244 -14.03 -12.01 14.18
C ARG A 244 -15.53 -12.07 14.45
N THR A 245 -16.29 -11.08 13.98
CA THR A 245 -17.73 -10.98 14.16
C THR A 245 -18.52 -11.34 12.91
N GLY A 246 -17.90 -11.17 11.73
CA GLY A 246 -18.53 -11.33 10.43
C GLY A 246 -19.35 -10.11 9.97
N TYR A 247 -19.36 -9.01 10.73
CA TYR A 247 -20.15 -7.81 10.44
C TYR A 247 -19.27 -6.60 10.11
N PRO A 248 -19.79 -5.63 9.32
CA PRO A 248 -19.17 -4.34 9.13
C PRO A 248 -18.94 -3.63 10.47
N VAL A 249 -17.83 -2.91 10.56
CA VAL A 249 -17.50 -2.14 11.75
C VAL A 249 -18.41 -0.90 11.90
N GLU A 250 -18.77 -0.60 13.15
CA GLU A 250 -19.60 0.54 13.51
C GLU A 250 -18.86 1.41 14.54
N HIS A 251 -18.04 2.33 14.08
CA HIS A 251 -17.29 3.28 14.89
C HIS A 251 -17.06 4.58 14.12
N ASN A 252 -16.56 5.60 14.81
CA ASN A 252 -16.38 6.94 14.27
C ASN A 252 -15.06 7.15 13.50
N LEU A 253 -14.16 6.16 13.40
CA LEU A 253 -12.93 6.29 12.63
C LEU A 253 -13.26 6.31 11.12
N LEU A 254 -12.85 7.38 10.44
CA LEU A 254 -13.12 7.62 9.01
C LEU A 254 -11.97 7.17 8.12
N SER A 255 -10.72 7.42 8.57
CA SER A 255 -9.53 6.92 7.88
C SER A 255 -8.36 6.75 8.84
N ALA A 256 -7.48 5.81 8.48
CA ALA A 256 -6.22 5.53 9.18
C ALA A 256 -5.08 5.57 8.17
N THR A 257 -4.14 6.50 8.35
CA THR A 257 -2.86 6.53 7.64
C THR A 257 -1.81 5.93 8.54
N VAL A 258 -1.15 4.88 8.10
CA VAL A 258 -0.09 4.20 8.85
C VAL A 258 1.22 4.28 8.07
N LYS A 259 2.29 4.63 8.81
CA LYS A 259 3.67 4.53 8.37
C LYS A 259 4.29 3.31 9.04
N ALA A 260 4.94 2.46 8.23
CA ALA A 260 5.61 1.24 8.68
C ALA A 260 6.91 1.01 7.90
N PRO A 261 7.80 0.07 8.33
CA PRO A 261 9.05 -0.23 7.62
C PRO A 261 8.86 -0.69 6.17
N THR A 262 7.74 -1.32 5.84
CA THR A 262 7.37 -1.73 4.48
C THR A 262 5.96 -1.25 4.13
N ALA A 263 5.68 -1.12 2.84
CA ALA A 263 4.34 -0.72 2.40
C ALA A 263 3.31 -1.83 2.61
N ALA A 264 3.70 -3.11 2.54
CA ALA A 264 2.82 -4.24 2.88
C ALA A 264 2.36 -4.19 4.34
N LEU A 265 3.27 -3.91 5.29
CA LEU A 265 2.91 -3.75 6.70
C LEU A 265 2.02 -2.53 6.92
N ALA A 266 2.34 -1.40 6.28
CA ALA A 266 1.54 -0.19 6.38
C ALA A 266 0.10 -0.43 5.87
N ASP A 267 -0.08 -1.16 4.74
CA ASP A 267 -1.37 -1.51 4.14
C ASP A 267 -2.19 -2.40 5.09
N ALA A 268 -1.58 -3.47 5.57
CA ALA A 268 -2.23 -4.38 6.53
C ALA A 268 -2.62 -3.67 7.83
N TYR A 269 -1.73 -2.86 8.42
CA TYR A 269 -2.02 -2.17 9.68
C TYR A 269 -2.99 -1.01 9.50
N ALA A 270 -3.00 -0.31 8.37
CA ALA A 270 -4.03 0.68 8.07
C ALA A 270 -5.42 0.01 8.02
N THR A 271 -5.53 -1.16 7.38
CA THR A 271 -6.77 -1.96 7.38
C THR A 271 -7.11 -2.45 8.79
N TYR A 272 -6.13 -2.94 9.55
CA TYR A 272 -6.33 -3.35 10.95
C TYR A 272 -6.87 -2.22 11.81
N CYS A 273 -6.31 -1.02 11.71
CA CYS A 273 -6.82 0.17 12.42
C CYS A 273 -8.28 0.44 12.07
N MET A 274 -8.65 0.31 10.79
CA MET A 274 -10.05 0.46 10.37
C MET A 274 -10.98 -0.61 10.94
N VAL A 275 -10.46 -1.76 11.37
CA VAL A 275 -11.26 -2.81 12.04
C VAL A 275 -11.43 -2.52 13.53
N ILE A 276 -10.37 -2.06 14.22
CA ILE A 276 -10.38 -1.91 15.68
C ILE A 276 -10.85 -0.54 16.18
N GLY A 277 -11.03 0.44 15.26
CA GLY A 277 -11.52 1.77 15.58
C GLY A 277 -10.47 2.69 16.21
N LEU A 278 -10.90 3.89 16.63
CA LEU A 278 -10.03 4.98 17.05
C LEU A 278 -9.13 4.61 18.24
N GLU A 279 -9.75 4.27 19.38
CA GLU A 279 -9.01 4.02 20.63
C GLU A 279 -8.05 2.84 20.51
N GLY A 280 -8.50 1.74 19.88
CA GLY A 280 -7.64 0.58 19.62
C GLY A 280 -6.47 0.91 18.69
N SER A 281 -6.70 1.76 17.69
CA SER A 281 -5.65 2.20 16.76
C SER A 281 -4.59 3.07 17.43
N GLU A 282 -5.01 4.00 18.30
CA GLU A 282 -4.09 4.82 19.09
C GLU A 282 -3.19 3.96 19.97
N GLU A 283 -3.80 3.03 20.73
CA GLU A 283 -3.08 2.11 21.59
C GLU A 283 -2.10 1.23 20.81
N PHE A 284 -2.56 0.65 19.70
CA PHE A 284 -1.74 -0.21 18.84
C PHE A 284 -0.54 0.55 18.28
N ILE A 285 -0.75 1.72 17.67
CA ILE A 285 0.34 2.51 17.08
C ILE A 285 1.34 2.96 18.15
N LEU A 286 0.87 3.41 19.32
CA LEU A 286 1.75 3.85 20.41
C LEU A 286 2.54 2.70 21.05
N SER A 287 2.02 1.46 21.00
CA SER A 287 2.72 0.28 21.51
C SER A 287 3.88 -0.18 20.62
N ARG A 288 3.98 0.33 19.39
CA ARG A 288 4.90 -0.13 18.35
C ARG A 288 5.90 0.97 17.97
N PRO A 289 7.18 0.85 18.31
CA PRO A 289 8.20 1.88 18.02
C PRO A 289 8.54 2.00 16.53
N ASP A 290 8.17 1.02 15.73
CA ASP A 290 8.37 0.95 14.27
C ASP A 290 7.19 1.52 13.48
N LEU A 291 6.10 1.89 14.16
CA LEU A 291 4.91 2.46 13.54
C LEU A 291 4.71 3.93 13.91
N GLU A 292 4.12 4.65 12.98
CA GLU A 292 3.55 5.98 13.21
C GLU A 292 2.21 6.06 12.47
N GLY A 293 1.29 6.92 12.94
CA GLY A 293 -0.02 7.01 12.33
C GLY A 293 -0.68 8.35 12.45
N PHE A 294 -1.62 8.56 11.53
CA PHE A 294 -2.52 9.69 11.50
C PHE A 294 -3.95 9.19 11.29
N LEU A 295 -4.82 9.45 12.25
CA LEU A 295 -6.20 8.99 12.29
C LEU A 295 -7.14 10.17 12.12
N VAL A 296 -8.16 10.01 11.25
CA VAL A 296 -9.22 11.01 11.08
C VAL A 296 -10.54 10.38 11.49
N TYR A 297 -11.31 11.06 12.32
CA TYR A 297 -12.54 10.52 12.92
C TYR A 297 -13.63 11.58 13.04
N ASP A 298 -14.88 11.13 13.17
CA ASP A 298 -16.00 11.99 13.48
C ASP A 298 -16.02 12.27 14.99
N GLY A 299 -15.83 13.54 15.35
CA GLY A 299 -15.87 14.00 16.74
C GLY A 299 -17.27 14.35 17.23
N GLY A 300 -18.33 14.17 16.41
CA GLY A 300 -19.70 14.57 16.70
C GLY A 300 -20.02 16.02 16.31
N ASP A 301 -19.08 16.94 16.52
CA ASP A 301 -19.18 18.35 16.10
C ASP A 301 -18.43 18.62 14.79
N GLY A 302 -17.93 17.55 14.13
CA GLY A 302 -17.18 17.61 12.91
C GLY A 302 -15.96 16.68 12.92
N MET A 303 -15.24 16.71 11.81
CA MET A 303 -14.08 15.88 11.60
C MET A 303 -12.91 16.35 12.47
N GLN A 304 -12.32 15.41 13.21
CA GLN A 304 -11.14 15.60 14.05
C GLN A 304 -10.02 14.66 13.61
N SER A 305 -8.82 14.92 14.10
CA SER A 305 -7.68 14.06 13.79
C SER A 305 -6.77 13.87 15.00
N TRP A 306 -6.13 12.71 15.04
CA TRP A 306 -5.06 12.36 15.96
C TRP A 306 -3.81 11.97 15.17
N ALA A 307 -2.65 12.31 15.70
CA ALA A 307 -1.35 11.92 15.14
C ALA A 307 -0.46 11.34 16.23
N SER A 308 0.26 10.27 15.93
CA SER A 308 1.33 9.80 16.81
C SER A 308 2.46 10.83 16.89
N PRO A 309 3.28 10.85 17.97
CA PRO A 309 4.28 11.91 18.20
C PRO A 309 5.30 12.11 17.07
N GLY A 310 5.59 11.06 16.28
CA GLY A 310 6.53 11.11 15.17
C GLY A 310 5.90 11.38 13.80
N PHE A 311 4.57 11.40 13.70
CA PHE A 311 3.87 11.61 12.44
C PHE A 311 3.58 13.09 12.20
N GLU A 312 4.50 13.78 11.51
CA GLU A 312 4.37 15.21 11.21
C GLU A 312 3.36 15.44 10.07
N VAL A 313 2.27 16.14 10.38
CA VAL A 313 1.29 16.62 9.38
C VAL A 313 1.22 18.13 9.43
N THR A 314 1.31 18.76 8.27
CA THR A 314 1.05 20.20 8.12
C THR A 314 -0.28 20.40 7.42
N SER A 315 -1.15 21.23 8.00
CA SER A 315 -2.36 21.71 7.31
C SER A 315 -1.96 22.55 6.09
N ARG A 316 -2.77 22.49 5.07
CA ARG A 316 -2.59 23.30 3.85
C ARG A 316 -3.16 24.69 4.03
#